data_60a5f1b9d7ad871163830d07a42e2c7a
#
_entry.id   60a5f1b9d7ad871163830d07a42e2c7a
#
_cell.length_a   1.000
_cell.length_b   1.000
_cell.length_c   1.000
_cell.angle_alpha   90.00
_cell.angle_beta   90.00
_cell.angle_gamma   90.00
#
_symmetry.space_group_name_H-M   'P 1'
#
loop_
_entity.id
_entity.type
_entity.pdbx_description
1 polymer ?
#
loop_
_entity_poly.entity_id
_entity_poly.type
_entity_poly.pdbx_seq_one_letter_code
_entity_poly.pdbx_strand_id
1 'polypeptide(L)'
;EEEPTEDPYEYETGYIFLGDSRFYLMNEECKIEDVPNFFVVSCPGMGYAWLADTAFPKVQSLQRQHTEIKNWIVICGLGVNDLTSIRSYLNKYRRWPESSKLYLLSVNPTKSGAPVRCNNQRIEAFNNRIKKVENATYIDCYRYLTNLGFGTKGDGLHYDAPTNWAIYSYILEKLNKDAGGDPVTETECQAKAKKFEKQLSQKNY
;
A
#
# COMPACT_ATOMS: atom_id res chain seq x y z
N GLU A 1 43.11 -12.71 -2.10
CA GLU A 1 42.16 -11.67 -2.46
C GLU A 1 40.85 -12.03 -1.76
N GLU A 2 40.55 -11.35 -0.66
CA GLU A 2 39.25 -11.47 -0.01
C GLU A 2 38.24 -10.77 -0.90
N GLU A 3 37.23 -11.53 -1.38
CA GLU A 3 36.05 -10.91 -2.01
C GLU A 3 35.43 -9.92 -1.01
N PRO A 4 35.06 -8.70 -1.45
CA PRO A 4 34.37 -7.77 -0.58
C PRO A 4 33.07 -8.46 -0.12
N THR A 5 32.96 -8.73 1.16
CA THR A 5 31.69 -9.11 1.78
C THR A 5 30.78 -7.90 1.65
N GLU A 6 29.91 -7.89 0.64
CA GLU A 6 28.80 -6.94 0.58
C GLU A 6 28.05 -7.06 1.90
N ASP A 7 28.04 -5.99 2.66
CA ASP A 7 27.22 -5.91 3.88
C ASP A 7 25.75 -6.08 3.43
N PRO A 8 25.08 -7.18 3.82
CA PRO A 8 23.72 -7.44 3.36
C PRO A 8 22.70 -6.40 3.85
N TYR A 9 23.14 -5.34 4.54
CA TYR A 9 22.28 -4.35 5.21
C TYR A 9 22.45 -2.92 4.71
N GLU A 10 23.04 -2.69 3.54
CA GLU A 10 23.15 -1.33 2.98
C GLU A 10 21.84 -0.85 2.32
N TYR A 11 20.69 -1.13 2.95
CA TYR A 11 19.44 -0.55 2.53
C TYR A 11 19.17 0.73 3.32
N GLU A 12 19.43 1.87 2.72
CA GLU A 12 19.16 3.16 3.35
C GLU A 12 17.68 3.45 3.58
N THR A 13 16.77 2.77 2.89
CA THR A 13 15.33 3.03 2.92
C THR A 13 14.52 1.81 3.36
N GLY A 14 13.67 2.00 4.36
CA GLY A 14 12.66 1.04 4.80
C GLY A 14 11.25 1.41 4.34
N TYR A 15 10.45 0.40 4.01
CA TYR A 15 9.09 0.56 3.49
C TYR A 15 8.09 -0.11 4.43
N ILE A 16 7.08 0.64 4.86
CA ILE A 16 6.01 0.13 5.73
C ILE A 16 4.69 0.16 4.97
N PHE A 17 4.13 -1.01 4.69
CA PHE A 17 2.79 -1.17 4.11
C PHE A 17 1.77 -1.21 5.24
N LEU A 18 1.00 -0.13 5.38
CA LEU A 18 0.05 0.08 6.46
C LEU A 18 -1.37 0.03 5.93
N GLY A 19 -2.19 -0.94 6.40
CA GLY A 19 -3.52 -1.10 5.85
C GLY A 19 -4.46 -2.04 6.62
N ASP A 20 -5.60 -2.30 6.02
CA ASP A 20 -6.63 -3.19 6.51
C ASP A 20 -6.54 -4.62 5.90
N SER A 21 -7.67 -5.33 5.81
CA SER A 21 -7.74 -6.67 5.22
C SER A 21 -7.20 -6.76 3.79
N ARG A 22 -7.25 -5.67 3.02
CA ARG A 22 -6.75 -5.67 1.64
C ARG A 22 -5.22 -5.74 1.61
N PHE A 23 -4.52 -5.00 2.50
CA PHE A 23 -3.07 -5.12 2.64
C PHE A 23 -2.67 -6.44 3.29
N TYR A 24 -3.44 -6.91 4.28
CA TYR A 24 -3.22 -8.23 4.88
C TYR A 24 -3.23 -9.33 3.81
N LEU A 25 -4.29 -9.39 3.00
CA LEU A 25 -4.42 -10.39 1.94
C LEU A 25 -3.39 -10.19 0.81
N MET A 26 -3.02 -8.95 0.50
CA MET A 26 -1.96 -8.68 -0.46
C MET A 26 -0.60 -9.21 0.04
N ASN A 27 -0.30 -9.05 1.33
CA ASN A 27 0.91 -9.63 1.93
C ASN A 27 0.90 -11.17 1.87
N GLU A 28 -0.24 -11.80 2.20
CA GLU A 28 -0.38 -13.26 2.12
C GLU A 28 -0.08 -13.80 0.71
N GLU A 29 -0.52 -13.07 -0.33
CA GLU A 29 -0.35 -13.48 -1.74
C GLU A 29 1.04 -13.10 -2.30
N CYS A 30 1.50 -11.86 -2.03
CA CYS A 30 2.69 -11.28 -2.64
C CYS A 30 3.95 -11.45 -1.79
N LYS A 31 3.82 -11.93 -0.56
CA LYS A 31 4.95 -12.13 0.37
C LYS A 31 5.79 -10.86 0.54
N ILE A 32 5.12 -9.74 0.84
CA ILE A 32 5.76 -8.42 0.93
C ILE A 32 6.83 -8.41 2.02
N GLU A 33 6.57 -9.04 3.16
CA GLU A 33 7.52 -9.12 4.29
C GLU A 33 8.74 -10.03 4.03
N ASP A 34 8.73 -10.83 2.96
CA ASP A 34 9.90 -11.63 2.55
C ASP A 34 10.95 -10.76 1.81
N VAL A 35 10.59 -9.52 1.44
CA VAL A 35 11.50 -8.56 0.82
C VAL A 35 12.26 -7.81 1.92
N PRO A 36 13.59 -7.78 1.88
CA PRO A 36 14.39 -7.04 2.87
C PRO A 36 13.93 -5.57 2.99
N ASN A 37 13.86 -5.05 4.22
CA ASN A 37 13.39 -3.70 4.59
C ASN A 37 11.93 -3.37 4.25
N PHE A 38 11.14 -4.36 3.88
CA PHE A 38 9.69 -4.22 3.73
C PHE A 38 8.99 -4.75 4.98
N PHE A 39 8.11 -3.96 5.53
CA PHE A 39 7.35 -4.28 6.76
C PHE A 39 5.87 -4.12 6.47
N VAL A 40 5.05 -4.98 7.07
CA VAL A 40 3.59 -4.88 6.94
C VAL A 40 2.96 -4.64 8.31
N VAL A 41 2.21 -3.56 8.40
CA VAL A 41 1.38 -3.23 9.56
C VAL A 41 -0.07 -3.27 9.09
N SER A 42 -0.69 -4.42 9.15
CA SER A 42 -2.05 -4.62 8.67
C SER A 42 -2.90 -5.42 9.64
N CYS A 43 -4.21 -5.16 9.62
CA CYS A 43 -5.18 -5.92 10.40
C CYS A 43 -6.56 -5.89 9.73
N PRO A 44 -7.21 -7.06 9.51
CA PRO A 44 -8.52 -7.13 8.88
C PRO A 44 -9.59 -6.34 9.61
N GLY A 45 -10.46 -5.64 8.85
CA GLY A 45 -11.61 -4.92 9.37
C GLY A 45 -11.29 -3.58 10.04
N MET A 46 -10.03 -3.18 10.09
CA MET A 46 -9.59 -1.98 10.81
C MET A 46 -9.81 -0.70 10.01
N GLY A 47 -9.96 0.40 10.77
CA GLY A 47 -10.15 1.77 10.27
C GLY A 47 -9.35 2.78 11.07
N TYR A 48 -9.86 4.01 11.14
CA TYR A 48 -9.16 5.15 11.74
C TYR A 48 -8.77 4.96 13.20
N ALA A 49 -9.66 4.43 14.03
CA ALA A 49 -9.36 4.23 15.46
C ALA A 49 -8.13 3.34 15.63
N TRP A 50 -8.08 2.23 14.91
CA TRP A 50 -6.91 1.35 14.91
C TRP A 50 -5.66 2.04 14.36
N LEU A 51 -5.79 2.85 13.30
CA LEU A 51 -4.66 3.66 12.80
C LEU A 51 -4.07 4.53 13.90
N ALA A 52 -4.93 5.24 14.64
CA ALA A 52 -4.51 6.20 15.66
C ALA A 52 -3.89 5.52 16.90
N ASP A 53 -4.55 4.47 17.39
CA ASP A 53 -4.29 3.91 18.71
C ASP A 53 -3.33 2.71 18.69
N THR A 54 -3.15 2.08 17.52
CA THR A 54 -2.36 0.84 17.40
C THR A 54 -1.33 0.91 16.28
N ALA A 55 -1.78 1.16 15.04
CA ALA A 55 -0.90 1.03 13.88
C ALA A 55 0.18 2.11 13.82
N PHE A 56 -0.19 3.35 14.07
CA PHE A 56 0.78 4.45 14.09
C PHE A 56 1.86 4.28 15.18
N PRO A 57 1.53 3.94 16.45
CA PRO A 57 2.53 3.56 17.44
C PRO A 57 3.42 2.39 17.00
N LYS A 58 2.86 1.38 16.29
CA LYS A 58 3.65 0.27 15.76
C LYS A 58 4.63 0.72 14.66
N VAL A 59 4.20 1.61 13.75
CA VAL A 59 5.10 2.24 12.76
C VAL A 59 6.27 2.93 13.46
N GLN A 60 6.00 3.75 14.47
CA GLN A 60 7.04 4.43 15.24
C GLN A 60 7.97 3.46 16.00
N SER A 61 7.43 2.33 16.45
CA SER A 61 8.23 1.29 17.11
C SER A 61 9.19 0.61 16.13
N LEU A 62 8.73 0.28 14.92
CA LEU A 62 9.59 -0.27 13.85
C LEU A 62 10.74 0.69 13.52
N GLN A 63 10.45 1.97 13.35
CA GLN A 63 11.46 2.99 13.07
C GLN A 63 12.53 3.10 14.19
N ARG A 64 12.15 2.89 15.44
CA ARG A 64 13.11 2.88 16.56
C ARG A 64 13.90 1.58 16.68
N GLN A 65 13.34 0.46 16.25
CA GLN A 65 14.00 -0.85 16.30
C GLN A 65 15.01 -1.05 15.18
N HIS A 66 14.81 -0.42 14.03
CA HIS A 66 15.67 -0.50 12.85
C HIS A 66 16.44 0.80 12.66
N THR A 67 17.39 1.06 13.55
CA THR A 67 18.20 2.29 13.54
C THR A 67 19.19 2.36 12.38
N GLU A 68 19.47 1.25 11.73
CA GLU A 68 20.27 1.12 10.51
C GLU A 68 19.57 1.75 9.31
N ILE A 69 18.22 1.80 9.31
CA ILE A 69 17.43 2.40 8.23
C ILE A 69 17.33 3.91 8.42
N LYS A 70 17.87 4.68 7.49
CA LYS A 70 17.92 6.14 7.54
C LYS A 70 16.65 6.83 7.04
N ASN A 71 16.06 6.25 6.01
CA ASN A 71 14.88 6.82 5.34
C ASN A 71 13.68 5.89 5.49
N TRP A 72 12.53 6.44 5.80
CA TRP A 72 11.31 5.65 5.92
C TRP A 72 10.23 6.14 4.98
N ILE A 73 9.59 5.19 4.31
CA ILE A 73 8.41 5.40 3.47
C ILE A 73 7.26 4.58 4.03
N VAL A 74 6.15 5.25 4.29
CA VAL A 74 4.92 4.59 4.76
C VAL A 74 3.85 4.67 3.68
N ILE A 75 3.40 3.52 3.19
CA ILE A 75 2.33 3.39 2.21
C ILE A 75 1.05 3.05 2.97
N CYS A 76 0.13 4.01 3.08
CA CYS A 76 -1.10 3.85 3.84
C CYS A 76 -2.29 3.60 2.91
N GLY A 77 -2.92 2.43 3.03
CA GLY A 77 -4.09 1.99 2.25
C GLY A 77 -5.32 1.72 3.12
N LEU A 78 -5.65 2.64 4.05
CA LEU A 78 -6.82 2.56 4.92
C LEU A 78 -8.00 3.38 4.40
N GLY A 79 -9.20 3.06 4.89
CA GLY A 79 -10.42 3.86 4.69
C GLY A 79 -11.64 3.08 4.25
N VAL A 80 -11.50 1.92 3.60
CA VAL A 80 -12.65 1.18 3.07
C VAL A 80 -13.64 0.77 4.17
N ASN A 81 -13.18 0.54 5.39
CA ASN A 81 -14.02 0.11 6.50
C ASN A 81 -14.81 1.25 7.16
N ASP A 82 -14.34 2.50 7.01
CA ASP A 82 -14.90 3.66 7.70
C ASP A 82 -14.75 4.96 6.91
N LEU A 83 -15.20 4.98 5.65
CA LEU A 83 -15.16 6.14 4.75
C LEU A 83 -15.74 7.43 5.37
N THR A 84 -16.65 7.30 6.34
CA THR A 84 -17.23 8.42 7.07
C THR A 84 -16.23 9.13 8.01
N SER A 85 -15.17 8.43 8.41
CA SER A 85 -14.10 8.97 9.28
C SER A 85 -13.10 9.88 8.56
N ILE A 86 -13.40 10.29 7.34
CA ILE A 86 -12.51 11.09 6.46
C ILE A 86 -11.90 12.33 7.14
N ARG A 87 -12.64 13.04 8.01
CA ARG A 87 -12.09 14.21 8.73
C ARG A 87 -10.94 13.83 9.65
N SER A 88 -11.09 12.71 10.35
CA SER A 88 -10.08 12.16 11.26
C SER A 88 -8.83 11.72 10.49
N TYR A 89 -9.01 11.01 9.37
CA TYR A 89 -7.92 10.65 8.47
C TYR A 89 -7.14 11.87 7.98
N LEU A 90 -7.84 12.90 7.46
CA LEU A 90 -7.19 14.13 6.97
C LEU A 90 -6.39 14.84 8.06
N ASN A 91 -6.93 14.91 9.29
CA ASN A 91 -6.21 15.50 10.41
C ASN A 91 -4.94 14.72 10.76
N LYS A 92 -5.00 13.38 10.73
CA LYS A 92 -3.83 12.53 10.99
C LYS A 92 -2.79 12.66 9.89
N TYR A 93 -3.19 12.60 8.62
CA TYR A 93 -2.28 12.66 7.49
C TYR A 93 -1.57 14.01 7.37
N ARG A 94 -2.26 15.12 7.59
CA ARG A 94 -1.67 16.46 7.60
C ARG A 94 -0.65 16.68 8.71
N ARG A 95 -0.74 15.89 9.78
CA ARG A 95 0.18 15.92 10.94
C ARG A 95 1.12 14.73 10.93
N TRP A 96 1.29 14.09 9.79
CA TRP A 96 2.23 12.96 9.68
C TRP A 96 3.63 13.44 9.96
N PRO A 97 4.43 12.74 10.80
CA PRO A 97 5.75 13.21 11.20
C PRO A 97 6.75 13.14 10.03
N GLU A 98 7.67 14.08 10.00
CA GLU A 98 8.75 14.16 8.99
C GLU A 98 9.76 13.01 9.06
N SER A 99 9.70 12.19 10.13
CA SER A 99 10.52 10.99 10.25
C SER A 99 10.24 9.93 9.20
N SER A 100 9.18 10.09 8.40
CA SER A 100 8.88 9.23 7.25
C SER A 100 8.09 9.97 6.19
N LYS A 101 8.34 9.65 4.93
CA LYS A 101 7.49 10.09 3.81
C LYS A 101 6.18 9.30 3.81
N LEU A 102 5.06 9.99 3.68
CA LEU A 102 3.75 9.37 3.60
C LEU A 102 3.30 9.23 2.14
N TYR A 103 2.95 8.02 1.76
CA TYR A 103 2.26 7.72 0.51
C TYR A 103 0.83 7.27 0.83
N LEU A 104 -0.15 7.94 0.26
CA LEU A 104 -1.56 7.62 0.42
C LEU A 104 -2.05 6.83 -0.79
N LEU A 105 -2.27 5.53 -0.61
CA LEU A 105 -2.92 4.72 -1.62
C LEU A 105 -4.41 5.07 -1.64
N SER A 106 -4.98 5.29 -2.82
CA SER A 106 -6.43 5.42 -2.94
C SER A 106 -7.14 4.23 -2.30
N VAL A 107 -8.30 4.44 -1.73
CA VAL A 107 -9.22 3.34 -1.45
C VAL A 107 -9.64 2.77 -2.80
N ASN A 108 -9.31 1.52 -3.05
CA ASN A 108 -9.50 0.86 -4.33
C ASN A 108 -10.96 0.46 -4.58
N PRO A 109 -11.40 0.29 -5.85
CA PRO A 109 -12.81 0.09 -6.20
C PRO A 109 -13.38 -1.23 -5.65
N THR A 110 -14.68 -1.31 -5.59
CA THR A 110 -15.44 -2.51 -5.21
C THR A 110 -16.33 -3.00 -6.37
N LYS A 111 -16.72 -4.27 -6.33
CA LYS A 111 -17.69 -4.89 -7.23
C LYS A 111 -19.02 -5.17 -6.53
N SER A 112 -19.97 -5.67 -7.28
CA SER A 112 -21.23 -6.22 -6.76
C SER A 112 -20.92 -7.26 -5.67
N GLY A 113 -21.71 -7.25 -4.59
CA GLY A 113 -21.47 -8.09 -3.41
C GLY A 113 -20.76 -7.37 -2.26
N ALA A 114 -20.05 -6.29 -2.53
CA ALA A 114 -19.44 -5.48 -1.46
C ALA A 114 -20.51 -4.81 -0.57
N PRO A 115 -20.21 -4.59 0.74
CA PRO A 115 -21.10 -3.86 1.63
C PRO A 115 -21.48 -2.48 1.06
N VAL A 116 -22.76 -2.08 1.16
CA VAL A 116 -23.28 -0.80 0.64
C VAL A 116 -22.48 0.42 1.15
N ARG A 117 -21.95 0.34 2.38
CA ARG A 117 -21.10 1.39 2.96
C ARG A 117 -19.79 1.61 2.20
N CYS A 118 -19.34 0.61 1.41
CA CYS A 118 -18.11 0.62 0.63
C CYS A 118 -18.37 0.84 -0.88
N ASN A 119 -19.49 1.47 -1.27
CA ASN A 119 -19.79 1.69 -2.69
C ASN A 119 -18.80 2.70 -3.32
N ASN A 120 -18.61 2.58 -4.64
CA ASN A 120 -17.60 3.34 -5.38
C ASN A 120 -17.82 4.86 -5.31
N GLN A 121 -19.06 5.34 -5.28
CA GLN A 121 -19.35 6.77 -5.14
C GLN A 121 -18.79 7.34 -3.82
N ARG A 122 -18.94 6.63 -2.71
CA ARG A 122 -18.36 7.02 -1.42
C ARG A 122 -16.85 6.91 -1.40
N ILE A 123 -16.31 5.87 -2.04
CA ILE A 123 -14.86 5.68 -2.21
C ILE A 123 -14.27 6.85 -2.99
N GLU A 124 -14.85 7.23 -4.12
CA GLU A 124 -14.39 8.37 -4.93
C GLU A 124 -14.45 9.68 -4.14
N ALA A 125 -15.53 9.92 -3.40
CA ALA A 125 -15.64 11.09 -2.54
C ALA A 125 -14.55 11.13 -1.46
N PHE A 126 -14.19 10.01 -0.86
CA PHE A 126 -13.09 9.87 0.08
C PHE A 126 -11.73 10.13 -0.61
N ASN A 127 -11.48 9.47 -1.74
CA ASN A 127 -10.25 9.60 -2.51
C ASN A 127 -9.99 11.05 -2.95
N ASN A 128 -11.03 11.74 -3.42
CA ASN A 128 -10.94 13.16 -3.81
C ASN A 128 -10.52 14.09 -2.66
N ARG A 129 -10.69 13.66 -1.43
CA ARG A 129 -10.27 14.42 -0.25
C ARG A 129 -8.85 14.08 0.19
N ILE A 130 -8.49 12.79 0.26
CA ILE A 130 -7.13 12.40 0.66
C ILE A 130 -6.09 12.81 -0.39
N LYS A 131 -6.44 12.84 -1.66
CA LYS A 131 -5.58 13.32 -2.75
C LYS A 131 -5.08 14.77 -2.56
N LYS A 132 -5.79 15.58 -1.73
CA LYS A 132 -5.45 16.99 -1.44
C LYS A 132 -4.56 17.14 -0.20
N VAL A 133 -3.99 16.08 0.33
CA VAL A 133 -3.05 16.16 1.45
C VAL A 133 -1.68 16.53 0.90
N GLU A 134 -1.22 17.74 1.20
CA GLU A 134 -0.04 18.36 0.56
C GLU A 134 1.29 17.70 0.99
N ASN A 135 1.36 17.22 2.23
CA ASN A 135 2.56 16.56 2.77
C ASN A 135 2.59 15.03 2.53
N ALA A 136 1.84 14.55 1.53
CA ALA A 136 1.81 13.14 1.17
C ALA A 136 1.79 12.97 -0.36
N THR A 137 2.41 11.91 -0.83
CA THR A 137 2.31 11.49 -2.24
C THR A 137 1.07 10.61 -2.41
N TYR A 138 0.20 10.96 -3.36
CA TYR A 138 -1.00 10.17 -3.64
C TYR A 138 -0.76 9.16 -4.76
N ILE A 139 -1.06 7.88 -4.50
CA ILE A 139 -1.02 6.80 -5.48
C ILE A 139 -2.45 6.46 -5.92
N ASP A 140 -2.80 6.77 -7.17
CA ASP A 140 -4.15 6.58 -7.74
C ASP A 140 -4.35 5.15 -8.25
N CYS A 141 -4.32 4.19 -7.35
CA CYS A 141 -4.56 2.79 -7.67
C CYS A 141 -6.03 2.51 -8.02
N TYR A 142 -6.97 3.33 -7.54
CA TYR A 142 -8.38 3.26 -7.94
C TYR A 142 -8.53 3.39 -9.45
N ARG A 143 -7.95 4.46 -10.01
CA ARG A 143 -7.99 4.71 -11.45
C ARG A 143 -7.22 3.66 -12.24
N TYR A 144 -6.08 3.20 -11.73
CA TYR A 144 -5.32 2.12 -12.34
C TYR A 144 -6.18 0.85 -12.49
N LEU A 145 -6.83 0.40 -11.42
CA LEU A 145 -7.68 -0.80 -11.44
C LEU A 145 -8.93 -0.63 -12.28
N THR A 146 -9.57 0.53 -12.28
CA THR A 146 -10.75 0.77 -13.12
C THR A 146 -10.41 0.75 -14.61
N ASN A 147 -9.20 1.16 -14.99
CA ASN A 147 -8.73 1.11 -16.38
C ASN A 147 -8.25 -0.29 -16.80
N LEU A 148 -7.54 -1.00 -15.89
CA LEU A 148 -6.99 -2.32 -16.18
C LEU A 148 -8.06 -3.43 -16.12
N GLY A 149 -9.08 -3.25 -15.28
CA GLY A 149 -9.95 -4.32 -14.81
C GLY A 149 -9.37 -4.98 -13.54
N PHE A 150 -10.22 -5.63 -12.76
CA PHE A 150 -9.80 -6.32 -11.54
C PHE A 150 -10.76 -7.45 -11.18
N GLY A 151 -10.29 -8.44 -10.44
CA GLY A 151 -11.05 -9.54 -9.88
C GLY A 151 -11.21 -9.44 -8.35
N THR A 152 -12.22 -10.11 -7.80
CA THR A 152 -12.43 -10.24 -6.37
C THR A 152 -12.64 -11.69 -5.97
N LYS A 153 -12.50 -12.01 -4.69
CA LYS A 153 -12.71 -13.36 -4.12
C LYS A 153 -14.21 -13.75 -4.01
N GLY A 154 -15.10 -13.04 -4.73
CA GLY A 154 -16.55 -13.32 -4.77
C GLY A 154 -17.39 -12.44 -3.84
N ASP A 155 -16.78 -11.70 -2.92
CA ASP A 155 -17.45 -10.79 -1.98
C ASP A 155 -17.51 -9.34 -2.48
N GLY A 156 -16.96 -9.06 -3.66
CA GLY A 156 -16.91 -7.74 -4.25
C GLY A 156 -15.96 -6.77 -3.55
N LEU A 157 -15.31 -7.16 -2.46
CA LEU A 157 -14.48 -6.30 -1.60
C LEU A 157 -13.00 -6.70 -1.60
N HIS A 158 -12.68 -7.98 -1.42
CA HIS A 158 -11.33 -8.50 -1.34
C HIS A 158 -10.87 -9.00 -2.71
N TYR A 159 -9.67 -8.62 -3.10
CA TYR A 159 -9.13 -8.92 -4.42
C TYR A 159 -8.62 -10.37 -4.54
N ASP A 160 -8.72 -10.90 -5.76
CA ASP A 160 -8.08 -12.16 -6.13
C ASP A 160 -6.55 -11.99 -6.25
N ALA A 161 -5.84 -13.10 -6.37
CA ALA A 161 -4.37 -13.08 -6.41
C ALA A 161 -3.82 -12.26 -7.60
N PRO A 162 -4.31 -12.38 -8.85
CA PRO A 162 -3.83 -11.54 -9.94
C PRO A 162 -3.98 -10.05 -9.69
N THR A 163 -5.10 -9.63 -9.09
CA THR A 163 -5.36 -8.23 -8.77
C THR A 163 -4.44 -7.74 -7.64
N ASN A 164 -4.20 -8.53 -6.60
CA ASN A 164 -3.26 -8.19 -5.53
C ASN A 164 -1.84 -7.98 -6.10
N TRP A 165 -1.38 -8.84 -6.99
CA TRP A 165 -0.09 -8.68 -7.67
C TRP A 165 -0.03 -7.42 -8.54
N ALA A 166 -1.11 -7.08 -9.26
CA ALA A 166 -1.18 -5.85 -10.06
C ALA A 166 -1.13 -4.59 -9.17
N ILE A 167 -1.83 -4.58 -8.02
CA ILE A 167 -1.78 -3.49 -7.05
C ILE A 167 -0.36 -3.32 -6.51
N TYR A 168 0.27 -4.40 -6.09
CA TYR A 168 1.61 -4.39 -5.53
C TYR A 168 2.64 -3.88 -6.56
N SER A 169 2.59 -4.40 -7.80
CA SER A 169 3.44 -3.93 -8.90
C SER A 169 3.28 -2.42 -9.16
N TYR A 170 2.03 -1.94 -9.17
CA TYR A 170 1.76 -0.52 -9.39
C TYR A 170 2.30 0.36 -8.26
N ILE A 171 2.19 -0.09 -7.01
CA ILE A 171 2.80 0.62 -5.87
C ILE A 171 4.31 0.70 -6.05
N LEU A 172 4.99 -0.42 -6.35
CA LEU A 172 6.43 -0.46 -6.55
C LEU A 172 6.89 0.45 -7.69
N GLU A 173 6.15 0.48 -8.81
CA GLU A 173 6.43 1.40 -9.93
C GLU A 173 6.41 2.87 -9.48
N LYS A 174 5.45 3.25 -8.64
CA LYS A 174 5.35 4.64 -8.14
C LYS A 174 6.47 4.97 -7.16
N LEU A 175 6.80 4.05 -6.27
CA LEU A 175 7.93 4.22 -5.34
C LEU A 175 9.25 4.40 -6.08
N ASN A 176 9.50 3.62 -7.13
CA ASN A 176 10.73 3.74 -7.95
C ASN A 176 10.84 5.09 -8.67
N LYS A 177 9.73 5.61 -9.22
CA LYS A 177 9.72 6.91 -9.88
C LYS A 177 10.08 8.05 -8.94
N ASP A 178 9.61 7.98 -7.69
CA ASP A 178 9.82 9.03 -6.70
C ASP A 178 11.18 8.92 -6.02
N ALA A 179 11.78 7.73 -5.96
CA ALA A 179 13.09 7.47 -5.38
C ALA A 179 14.28 7.88 -6.28
N GLY A 180 14.01 8.41 -7.49
CA GLY A 180 15.07 8.89 -8.38
C GLY A 180 15.94 7.78 -8.98
N GLY A 181 15.42 6.56 -9.04
CA GLY A 181 16.09 5.42 -9.64
C GLY A 181 16.90 4.56 -8.67
N ASP A 182 16.75 4.76 -7.35
CA ASP A 182 17.16 3.73 -6.39
C ASP A 182 16.31 2.49 -6.67
N PRO A 183 16.89 1.38 -7.16
CA PRO A 183 16.10 0.25 -7.54
C PRO A 183 15.51 -0.37 -6.28
N VAL A 184 14.20 -0.28 -6.11
CA VAL A 184 13.52 -1.44 -5.56
C VAL A 184 13.83 -2.50 -6.61
N THR A 185 14.90 -3.26 -6.41
CA THR A 185 15.51 -4.17 -7.35
C THR A 185 14.43 -4.98 -8.05
N GLU A 186 14.62 -5.32 -9.33
CA GLU A 186 13.75 -6.26 -10.03
C GLU A 186 13.77 -7.58 -9.26
N THR A 187 13.00 -7.63 -8.19
CA THR A 187 12.84 -8.81 -7.36
C THR A 187 11.99 -9.81 -8.13
N GLU A 188 12.13 -11.07 -7.78
CA GLU A 188 11.23 -12.13 -8.27
C GLU A 188 9.75 -11.72 -8.12
N CYS A 189 9.42 -10.94 -7.07
CA CYS A 189 8.11 -10.37 -6.82
C CYS A 189 7.67 -9.41 -7.94
N GLN A 190 8.53 -8.52 -8.43
CA GLN A 190 8.18 -7.60 -9.52
C GLN A 190 7.97 -8.35 -10.84
N ALA A 191 8.77 -9.37 -11.11
CA ALA A 191 8.58 -10.22 -12.29
C ALA A 191 7.23 -10.96 -12.25
N LYS A 192 6.85 -11.49 -11.08
CA LYS A 192 5.52 -12.10 -10.86
C LYS A 192 4.41 -11.06 -11.03
N ALA A 193 4.56 -9.86 -10.45
CA ALA A 193 3.59 -8.78 -10.57
C ALA A 193 3.32 -8.40 -12.03
N LYS A 194 4.36 -8.17 -12.84
CA LYS A 194 4.23 -7.89 -14.28
C LYS A 194 3.53 -9.01 -15.05
N LYS A 195 3.80 -10.27 -14.69
CA LYS A 195 3.13 -11.44 -15.29
C LYS A 195 1.63 -11.44 -15.00
N PHE A 196 1.21 -11.20 -13.75
CA PHE A 196 -0.20 -11.15 -13.36
C PHE A 196 -0.91 -9.94 -13.95
N GLU A 197 -0.26 -8.79 -14.03
CA GLU A 197 -0.79 -7.58 -14.69
C GLU A 197 -1.12 -7.87 -16.17
N LYS A 198 -0.22 -8.55 -16.87
CA LYS A 198 -0.45 -8.98 -18.26
C LYS A 198 -1.65 -9.95 -18.38
N GLN A 199 -1.82 -10.85 -17.41
CA GLN A 199 -2.97 -11.76 -17.39
C GLN A 199 -4.29 -11.01 -17.16
N LEU A 200 -4.30 -9.99 -16.28
CA LEU A 200 -5.48 -9.14 -16.06
C LEU A 200 -5.87 -8.35 -17.30
N SER A 201 -4.91 -7.76 -18.00
CA SER A 201 -5.17 -6.98 -19.22
C SER A 201 -5.73 -7.81 -20.37
N GLN A 202 -5.52 -9.13 -20.36
CA GLN A 202 -6.06 -10.07 -21.35
C GLN A 202 -7.44 -10.62 -21.01
N LYS A 203 -7.91 -10.43 -19.76
CA LYS A 203 -9.26 -10.82 -19.34
C LYS A 203 -10.17 -9.60 -19.49
N ASN A 204 -11.18 -9.69 -20.34
CA ASN A 204 -12.27 -8.71 -20.39
C ASN A 204 -13.12 -8.88 -19.10
N TYR A 205 -12.88 -8.06 -18.08
CA TYR A 205 -13.68 -7.96 -16.88
C TYR A 205 -14.86 -7.00 -17.08
#